data_e5b142c667a3a90ffdab39a67c6c9736
#
_entry.id   e5b142c667a3a90ffdab39a67c6c9736
#
_cell.length_a   1.000
_cell.length_b   1.000
_cell.length_c   1.000
_cell.angle_alpha   90.00
_cell.angle_beta   90.00
_cell.angle_gamma   90.00
#
_symmetry.space_group_name_H-M   'P 1'
#
loop_
_entity.id
_entity.type
_entity.pdbx_description
1 polymer ?
#
loop_
_entity_poly.entity_id
_entity_poly.type
_entity_poly.pdbx_seq_one_letter_code
_entity_poly.pdbx_strand_id
1 'polypeptide(L)'
;DIMIRIKFIFFTFCVCFVNIFCVGNNNPPVIENIIAIPDSTISGGTVLLICNAIDEEDKKSLNYLWDCTLGNISAINNKDSANWVAPEEAGYYSISCEVSDNNNGSTISTISIKVF
;
A
#
# COMPACT_ATOMS: atom_id res chain seq x y z
N ASP A 1 -16.82 -42.65 -8.13
CA ASP A 1 -16.67 -41.87 -8.28
C ASP A 1 -16.52 -41.37 -7.82
N ILE A 2 -16.76 -41.68 -7.81
CA ILE A 2 -16.64 -40.76 -7.84
C ILE A 2 -16.29 -40.20 -7.22
N MET A 3 -16.29 -40.38 -7.37
CA MET A 3 -15.98 -39.53 -7.22
C MET A 3 -15.47 -38.88 -6.75
N ILE A 4 -15.58 -39.38 -6.96
CA ILE A 4 -15.22 -38.49 -6.90
C ILE A 4 -14.89 -37.86 -6.45
N ARG A 5 -15.11 -38.14 -6.62
CA ARG A 5 -14.95 -37.26 -6.58
C ARG A 5 -14.54 -36.40 -5.96
N ILE A 6 -14.93 -36.95 -6.21
CA ILE A 6 -14.69 -35.94 -5.93
C ILE A 6 -14.12 -35.39 -5.38
N LYS A 7 -14.21 -35.57 -5.44
CA LYS A 7 -13.83 -34.78 -5.24
C LYS A 7 -13.22 -34.02 -4.87
N PHE A 8 -13.41 -34.73 -5.29
CA PHE A 8 -12.99 -33.84 -5.21
C PHE A 8 -12.58 -33.14 -4.68
N ILE A 9 -12.98 -33.48 -4.96
CA ILE A 9 -12.74 -32.56 -4.76
C ILE A 9 -12.18 -31.97 -4.11
N PHE A 10 -12.19 -32.39 -4.40
CA PHE A 10 -11.77 -31.52 -4.01
C PHE A 10 -11.14 -30.94 -3.61
N PHE A 11 -11.21 -31.11 -3.75
CA PHE A 11 -10.63 -30.26 -3.58
C PHE A 11 -10.17 -29.63 -3.31
N THR A 12 -10.59 -29.90 -3.43
CA THR A 12 -10.20 -28.93 -3.42
C THR A 12 -9.82 -28.39 -3.01
N PHE A 13 -9.69 -28.50 -3.07
CA PHE A 13 -9.34 -27.60 -2.84
C PHE A 13 -8.78 -27.14 -2.34
N CYS A 14 -9.21 -27.40 -2.15
CA CYS A 14 -8.64 -26.60 -1.95
C CYS A 14 -8.16 -26.10 -1.75
N VAL A 15 -8.23 -26.33 -1.72
CA VAL A 15 -7.71 -25.50 -1.72
C VAL A 15 -7.32 -24.91 -1.34
N CYS A 16 -7.29 -25.22 -1.28
CA CYS A 16 -6.86 -24.45 -1.10
C CYS A 16 -6.52 -24.15 -0.74
N PHE A 17 -6.32 -24.31 -0.68
CA PHE A 17 -5.87 -23.73 -0.46
C PHE A 17 -5.29 -23.55 0.04
N VAL A 18 -5.43 -23.94 0.06
CA VAL A 18 -4.80 -23.56 0.32
C VAL A 18 -4.20 -23.23 0.72
N ASN A 19 -3.95 -23.41 0.81
CA ASN A 19 -3.33 -22.95 1.04
C ASN A 19 -2.91 -22.67 1.67
N ILE A 20 -2.90 -22.91 1.78
CA ILE A 20 -2.51 -22.51 2.31
C ILE A 20 -1.89 -22.76 3.03
N PHE A 21 -1.47 -23.06 3.25
CA PHE A 21 -0.95 -23.09 3.77
C PHE A 21 -0.06 -23.03 4.13
N CYS A 22 0.20 -23.17 3.66
CA CYS A 22 1.04 -22.86 4.06
C CYS A 22 1.34 -22.58 5.07
N VAL A 23 1.58 -22.92 5.29
CA VAL A 23 1.75 -22.36 6.24
C VAL A 23 2.57 -21.28 6.64
N GLY A 24 3.18 -20.68 6.02
CA GLY A 24 3.92 -19.52 6.40
C GLY A 24 2.96 -18.49 6.95
N ASN A 25 3.27 -17.98 8.08
CA ASN A 25 2.40 -17.02 8.71
C ASN A 25 2.81 -15.61 8.32
N ASN A 26 2.80 -15.32 7.04
CA ASN A 26 3.11 -13.98 6.64
C ASN A 26 1.84 -13.14 6.60
N ASN A 27 1.76 -12.19 7.51
CA ASN A 27 0.70 -11.20 7.50
C ASN A 27 1.19 -9.97 6.73
N PRO A 28 0.37 -9.39 5.85
CA PRO A 28 0.79 -8.19 5.15
C PRO A 28 1.03 -7.04 6.12
N PRO A 29 1.82 -6.05 5.75
CA PRO A 29 2.00 -4.88 6.60
C PRO A 29 0.69 -4.13 6.78
N VAL A 30 0.59 -3.41 7.88
CA VAL A 30 -0.58 -2.61 8.20
C VAL A 30 -0.19 -1.14 8.07
N ILE A 31 -0.93 -0.40 7.24
CA ILE A 31 -0.75 1.04 7.15
C ILE A 31 -1.71 1.68 8.16
N GLU A 32 -1.14 2.32 9.18
CA GLU A 32 -1.95 2.98 10.20
C GLU A 32 -2.54 4.26 9.67
N ASN A 33 -1.74 5.05 8.96
CA ASN A 33 -2.22 6.25 8.31
C ASN A 33 -1.19 6.77 7.31
N ILE A 34 -1.64 7.70 6.47
CA ILE A 34 -0.76 8.56 5.67
C ILE A 34 -1.03 9.97 6.13
N ILE A 35 0.02 10.67 6.53
CA ILE A 35 -0.06 12.05 7.00
C ILE A 35 0.43 12.97 5.89
N ALA A 36 -0.34 14.02 5.61
CA ALA A 36 0.04 15.05 4.65
C ALA A 36 0.23 16.38 5.40
N ILE A 37 1.36 17.02 5.18
CA ILE A 37 1.71 18.27 5.86
C ILE A 37 2.14 19.30 4.80
N PRO A 38 1.34 20.31 4.53
CA PRO A 38 -0.03 20.54 5.01
C PRO A 38 -1.02 19.58 4.36
N ASP A 39 -2.24 19.50 4.90
CA ASP A 39 -3.25 18.59 4.36
C ASP A 39 -3.98 19.14 3.12
N SER A 40 -3.70 20.37 2.77
CA SER A 40 -4.14 21.01 1.54
C SER A 40 -3.10 22.04 1.13
N THR A 41 -3.08 22.43 -0.13
CA THR A 41 -2.05 23.36 -0.59
C THR A 41 -2.58 24.19 -1.76
N ILE A 42 -1.79 25.19 -2.13
CA ILE A 42 -2.06 25.99 -3.33
C ILE A 42 -1.41 25.32 -4.56
N SER A 43 -1.75 25.81 -5.73
CA SER A 43 -1.14 25.35 -6.98
C SER A 43 0.37 25.43 -6.89
N GLY A 44 1.05 24.36 -7.28
CA GLY A 44 2.50 24.28 -7.25
C GLY A 44 3.10 24.15 -5.86
N GLY A 45 2.29 24.07 -4.84
CA GLY A 45 2.79 23.93 -3.46
C GLY A 45 3.32 22.54 -3.20
N THR A 46 4.13 22.42 -2.17
CA THR A 46 4.76 21.15 -1.78
C THR A 46 4.12 20.62 -0.51
N VAL A 47 3.84 19.32 -0.50
CA VAL A 47 3.26 18.64 0.65
C VAL A 47 4.21 17.53 1.06
N LEU A 48 4.54 17.48 2.35
CA LEU A 48 5.30 16.36 2.91
C LEU A 48 4.33 15.23 3.26
N LEU A 49 4.66 14.03 2.82
CA LEU A 49 3.84 12.85 3.04
C LEU A 49 4.61 11.86 3.89
N ILE A 50 3.94 11.28 4.86
CA ILE A 50 4.53 10.29 5.75
C ILE A 50 3.57 9.10 5.82
N CYS A 51 4.07 7.91 5.52
CA CYS A 51 3.30 6.68 5.64
C CYS A 51 3.73 5.94 6.89
N ASN A 52 2.81 5.79 7.82
CA ASN A 52 3.06 5.06 9.06
C ASN A 52 2.56 3.63 8.88
N ALA A 53 3.49 2.70 8.77
CA ALA A 53 3.17 1.30 8.55
C ALA A 53 3.93 0.43 9.55
N ILE A 54 3.33 -0.69 9.91
CA ILE A 54 3.95 -1.67 10.79
C ILE A 54 3.82 -3.06 10.18
N ASP A 55 4.78 -3.91 10.51
CA ASP A 55 4.76 -5.31 10.13
C ASP A 55 5.33 -6.11 11.29
N GLU A 56 4.57 -7.09 11.77
CA GLU A 56 4.97 -7.84 12.94
C GLU A 56 6.16 -8.75 12.68
N GLU A 57 6.27 -9.25 11.46
CA GLU A 57 7.33 -10.20 11.12
C GLU A 57 8.61 -9.53 10.64
N ASP A 58 8.50 -8.35 10.03
CA ASP A 58 9.64 -7.78 9.30
C ASP A 58 9.68 -6.27 9.43
N LYS A 59 9.87 -5.81 10.64
CA LYS A 59 9.73 -4.39 10.98
C LYS A 59 10.73 -3.49 10.28
N LYS A 60 11.84 -4.06 9.77
CA LYS A 60 12.94 -3.24 9.27
C LYS A 60 13.10 -3.28 7.77
N SER A 61 12.28 -4.07 7.08
CA SER A 61 12.50 -4.32 5.65
C SER A 61 11.28 -3.98 4.81
N LEU A 62 10.51 -3.00 5.25
CA LEU A 62 9.37 -2.56 4.47
C LEU A 62 9.81 -1.72 3.30
N ASN A 63 9.15 -1.91 2.17
CA ASN A 63 9.36 -1.13 0.96
C ASN A 63 8.13 -0.29 0.70
N TYR A 64 8.33 0.93 0.26
CA TYR A 64 7.26 1.90 0.05
C TYR A 64 7.26 2.34 -1.40
N LEU A 65 6.11 2.28 -2.03
CA LEU A 65 5.95 2.74 -3.40
C LEU A 65 4.88 3.83 -3.41
N TRP A 66 5.28 5.04 -3.69
CA TRP A 66 4.42 6.21 -3.73
C TRP A 66 3.92 6.47 -5.15
N ASP A 67 2.67 6.88 -5.26
CA ASP A 67 2.08 7.23 -6.55
C ASP A 67 1.09 8.37 -6.36
N CYS A 68 0.82 9.09 -7.44
CA CYS A 68 -0.13 10.21 -7.43
C CYS A 68 -0.83 10.27 -8.77
N THR A 69 -2.05 10.84 -8.77
CA THR A 69 -2.79 11.01 -10.03
C THR A 69 -2.18 12.09 -10.90
N LEU A 70 -1.78 13.20 -10.31
CA LEU A 70 -1.07 14.28 -11.00
C LEU A 70 -0.11 14.93 -10.03
N GLY A 71 0.79 15.76 -10.56
CA GLY A 71 1.85 16.38 -9.79
C GLY A 71 3.09 15.53 -9.84
N ASN A 72 4.07 15.88 -9.03
CA ASN A 72 5.34 15.17 -8.96
C ASN A 72 5.55 14.68 -7.55
N ILE A 73 5.82 13.38 -7.42
CA ILE A 73 6.07 12.79 -6.12
C ILE A 73 7.45 12.16 -6.11
N SER A 74 8.20 12.40 -5.04
CA SER A 74 9.53 11.84 -4.89
C SER A 74 9.75 11.38 -3.46
N ALA A 75 10.21 10.14 -3.33
CA ALA A 75 10.48 9.54 -2.01
C ALA A 75 11.69 10.18 -1.37
N ILE A 76 11.67 10.25 -0.04
CA ILE A 76 12.75 10.76 0.77
C ILE A 76 13.51 9.58 1.37
N ASN A 77 14.60 9.84 2.03
CA ASN A 77 15.64 8.89 2.44
C ASN A 77 15.15 7.55 2.93
N ASN A 78 14.17 7.53 3.81
CA ASN A 78 13.69 6.27 4.39
C ASN A 78 12.56 5.64 3.59
N LYS A 79 12.15 6.31 2.52
CA LYS A 79 11.09 5.84 1.64
C LYS A 79 9.69 5.82 2.29
N ASP A 80 9.61 5.89 3.61
CA ASP A 80 8.32 6.03 4.29
C ASP A 80 7.78 7.45 4.22
N SER A 81 8.54 8.37 3.65
CA SER A 81 8.08 9.72 3.40
C SER A 81 8.41 10.15 1.98
N ALA A 82 7.69 11.16 1.51
CA ALA A 82 7.82 11.66 0.14
C ALA A 82 7.42 13.12 0.11
N ASN A 83 7.92 13.83 -0.88
CA ASN A 83 7.46 15.18 -1.21
C ASN A 83 6.59 15.10 -2.46
N TRP A 84 5.45 15.76 -2.41
CA TRP A 84 4.56 15.87 -3.55
C TRP A 84 4.43 17.34 -3.91
N VAL A 85 4.68 17.66 -5.17
CA VAL A 85 4.49 19.02 -5.70
C VAL A 85 3.18 19.02 -6.47
N ALA A 86 2.25 19.85 -6.00
CA ALA A 86 0.92 19.91 -6.57
C ALA A 86 0.96 20.44 -7.99
N PRO A 87 0.03 19.99 -8.87
CA PRO A 87 -0.10 20.57 -10.19
C PRO A 87 -0.67 21.97 -10.11
N GLU A 88 -0.72 22.65 -11.24
CA GLU A 88 -1.18 24.02 -11.26
C GLU A 88 -2.69 24.14 -11.21
N GLU A 89 -3.39 23.11 -11.60
CA GLU A 89 -4.84 23.16 -11.65
C GLU A 89 -5.43 22.80 -10.30
N ALA A 90 -6.39 23.61 -9.83
CA ALA A 90 -7.08 23.36 -8.58
C ALA A 90 -7.93 22.09 -8.68
N GLY A 91 -8.10 21.41 -7.57
CA GLY A 91 -8.90 20.19 -7.54
C GLY A 91 -8.51 19.29 -6.40
N TYR A 92 -9.03 18.05 -6.44
CA TYR A 92 -8.68 17.00 -5.49
C TYR A 92 -7.81 15.98 -6.20
N TYR A 93 -6.72 15.61 -5.56
CA TYR A 93 -5.76 14.68 -6.15
C TYR A 93 -5.51 13.54 -5.20
N SER A 94 -5.45 12.33 -5.76
CA SER A 94 -5.23 11.12 -4.97
C SER A 94 -3.76 10.81 -4.89
N ILE A 95 -3.31 10.47 -3.70
CA ILE A 95 -1.94 10.03 -3.45
C ILE A 95 -2.03 8.70 -2.73
N SER A 96 -1.26 7.73 -3.19
CA SER A 96 -1.27 6.41 -2.61
C SER A 96 0.14 5.98 -2.23
N CYS A 97 0.21 5.10 -1.26
CA CYS A 97 1.44 4.45 -0.87
C CYS A 97 1.16 2.96 -0.73
N GLU A 98 1.93 2.17 -1.44
CA GLU A 98 1.88 0.72 -1.31
C GLU A 98 3.07 0.30 -0.47
N VAL A 99 2.81 -0.42 0.61
CA VAL A 99 3.83 -0.92 1.52
C VAL A 99 3.91 -2.43 1.34
N SER A 100 5.10 -2.93 1.10
CA SER A 100 5.32 -4.36 0.92
C SER A 100 6.42 -4.85 1.83
N ASP A 101 6.32 -6.12 2.23
CA ASP A 101 7.36 -6.79 3.00
C ASP A 101 8.17 -7.70 2.08
N ASN A 102 9.15 -8.40 2.63
CA ASN A 102 9.99 -9.28 1.83
C ASN A 102 9.40 -10.66 1.65
N ASN A 103 8.19 -10.88 2.13
CA ASN A 103 7.52 -12.19 2.09
C ASN A 103 6.25 -12.15 1.25
N ASN A 104 6.21 -11.26 0.27
CA ASN A 104 5.11 -11.12 -0.69
C ASN A 104 3.82 -10.53 -0.11
N GLY A 105 3.88 -9.98 1.09
CA GLY A 105 2.74 -9.24 1.64
C GLY A 105 2.77 -7.79 1.18
N SER A 106 1.62 -7.22 0.87
CA SER A 106 1.54 -5.80 0.52
C SER A 106 0.18 -5.23 0.92
N THR A 107 0.17 -3.93 1.14
CA THR A 107 -1.03 -3.17 1.51
C THR A 107 -0.92 -1.80 0.88
N ILE A 108 -2.02 -1.27 0.37
CA ILE A 108 -2.04 0.06 -0.24
C ILE A 108 -3.06 0.94 0.49
N SER A 109 -2.72 2.20 0.65
CA SER A 109 -3.62 3.20 1.21
C SER A 109 -3.59 4.45 0.35
N THR A 110 -4.71 5.14 0.28
CA THR A 110 -4.87 6.32 -0.58
C THR A 110 -5.48 7.45 0.23
N ILE A 111 -4.96 8.65 0.02
CA ILE A 111 -5.55 9.87 0.58
C ILE A 111 -5.83 10.84 -0.55
N SER A 112 -6.64 11.84 -0.24
CA SER A 112 -6.99 12.90 -1.19
C SER A 112 -6.51 14.24 -0.64
N ILE A 113 -5.86 15.04 -1.48
CA ILE A 113 -5.36 16.36 -1.11
C ILE A 113 -6.02 17.40 -1.99
N LYS A 114 -6.51 18.45 -1.34
CA LYS A 114 -7.14 19.56 -2.05
C LYS A 114 -6.08 20.58 -2.45
N VAL A 115 -6.15 21.00 -3.71
CA VAL A 115 -5.33 22.09 -4.25
C VAL A 115 -6.28 23.25 -4.60
N PHE A 116 -5.99 24.39 -4.03
CA PHE A 116 -6.82 25.60 -4.25
C PHE A 116 -6.49 26.31 -5.54
#